data_5fca092a8b1f90c3921c7bc23b5d0bbe
#
_entry.id   5fca092a8b1f90c3921c7bc23b5d0bbe
#
_cell.length_a   1.000
_cell.length_b   1.000
_cell.length_c   1.000
_cell.angle_alpha   90.00
_cell.angle_beta   90.00
_cell.angle_gamma   90.00
#
_symmetry.space_group_name_H-M   'P 1'
#
loop_
_entity.id
_entity.type
_entity.pdbx_description
1 polymer ?
#
loop_
_entity_poly.entity_id
_entity_poly.type
_entity_poly.pdbx_seq_one_letter_code
_entity_poly.pdbx_strand_id
1 'polypeptide(L)'
;FSETIDRNGHQAHTLIGTRLFGREDPRSHALFLLNNHIGGPGMSSLLNQELREKRGYVYTVESNVALMSDCGVWTAYFGSDHKTVDKCIRIAAAEIARLADSNLSEAKIERIKRQYIGQMQVASDHRESMAMSMGKSLAYFNEIHDIDWITERIRAVSASDLRSIAEMIHPSSWSRLTIC
;
A
#
# COMPACT_ATOMS: atom_id res chain seq x y z
N PHE A 1 -2.29 17.40 8.26
CA PHE A 1 -1.95 17.67 9.67
C PHE A 1 -0.78 16.77 10.11
N SER A 2 -0.13 17.13 11.21
CA SER A 2 0.92 16.31 11.82
C SER A 2 0.78 16.46 13.35
N GLU A 3 0.51 15.36 14.04
CA GLU A 3 0.21 15.35 15.46
C GLU A 3 0.97 14.20 16.14
N THR A 4 1.41 14.46 17.36
CA THR A 4 2.00 13.45 18.25
C THR A 4 1.28 13.50 19.58
N ILE A 5 0.76 12.36 20.03
CA ILE A 5 0.05 12.18 21.29
C ILE A 5 0.90 11.31 22.19
N ASP A 6 1.28 11.85 23.37
CA ASP A 6 2.00 11.08 24.38
C ASP A 6 1.01 10.32 25.29
N ARG A 7 1.17 9.01 25.34
CA ARG A 7 0.38 8.08 26.19
C ARG A 7 1.27 7.25 27.09
N ASN A 8 2.55 7.62 27.25
CA ASN A 8 3.55 6.85 28.02
C ASN A 8 3.68 5.39 27.56
N GLY A 9 3.52 5.14 26.28
CA GLY A 9 3.67 3.81 25.69
C GLY A 9 5.12 3.36 25.62
N HIS A 10 5.36 2.05 25.61
CA HIS A 10 6.70 1.49 25.41
C HIS A 10 7.20 1.62 23.97
N GLN A 11 6.29 1.74 23.03
CA GLN A 11 6.53 1.86 21.59
C GLN A 11 5.79 3.05 21.01
N ALA A 12 6.33 3.63 19.96
CA ALA A 12 5.66 4.62 19.16
C ALA A 12 4.93 3.94 17.99
N HIS A 13 3.65 4.25 17.86
CA HIS A 13 2.78 3.81 16.77
C HIS A 13 2.54 4.98 15.83
N THR A 14 3.02 4.89 14.61
CA THR A 14 2.90 5.97 13.62
C THR A 14 2.03 5.52 12.46
N LEU A 15 1.04 6.35 12.14
CA LEU A 15 0.23 6.26 10.94
C LEU A 15 0.49 7.49 10.07
N ILE A 16 0.85 7.27 8.83
CA ILE A 16 0.90 8.28 7.78
C ILE A 16 -0.12 7.94 6.71
N GLY A 17 -0.68 8.93 6.04
CA GLY A 17 -1.64 8.65 4.99
C GLY A 17 -2.08 9.88 4.22
N THR A 18 -2.75 9.64 3.11
CA THR A 18 -3.31 10.66 2.23
C THR A 18 -4.65 10.23 1.67
N ARG A 19 -5.46 11.22 1.27
CA ARG A 19 -6.73 11.00 0.60
C ARG A 19 -6.50 10.58 -0.85
N LEU A 20 -7.36 9.68 -1.32
CA LEU A 20 -7.37 9.18 -2.68
C LEU A 20 -8.77 9.28 -3.31
N PHE A 21 -8.86 8.82 -4.55
CA PHE A 21 -10.10 8.67 -5.32
C PHE A 21 -10.99 7.54 -4.78
N GLY A 22 -12.22 7.48 -5.25
CA GLY A 22 -13.18 6.44 -4.92
C GLY A 22 -12.95 5.13 -5.68
N ARG A 23 -13.73 4.13 -5.31
CA ARG A 23 -13.57 2.74 -5.77
C ARG A 23 -13.72 2.53 -7.28
N GLU A 24 -14.55 3.35 -7.94
CA GLU A 24 -14.84 3.23 -9.38
C GLU A 24 -13.73 3.79 -10.28
N ASP A 25 -12.72 4.43 -9.68
CA ASP A 25 -11.61 4.97 -10.46
C ASP A 25 -10.81 3.84 -11.13
N PRO A 26 -10.59 3.91 -12.45
CA PRO A 26 -9.90 2.86 -13.20
C PRO A 26 -8.46 2.62 -12.74
N ARG A 27 -7.85 3.57 -12.03
CA ARG A 27 -6.50 3.46 -11.47
C ARG A 27 -6.43 2.58 -10.21
N SER A 28 -7.56 2.09 -9.70
CA SER A 28 -7.62 1.26 -8.48
C SER A 28 -6.71 0.03 -8.55
N HIS A 29 -6.58 -0.62 -9.71
CA HIS A 29 -5.71 -1.79 -9.87
C HIS A 29 -4.22 -1.43 -9.77
N ALA A 30 -3.81 -0.30 -10.33
CA ALA A 30 -2.45 0.22 -10.18
C ALA A 30 -2.16 0.61 -8.72
N LEU A 31 -3.15 1.18 -8.03
CA LEU A 31 -3.06 1.53 -6.62
C LEU A 31 -2.85 0.29 -5.74
N PHE A 32 -3.67 -0.76 -5.92
CA PHE A 32 -3.51 -2.00 -5.15
C PHE A 32 -2.17 -2.69 -5.44
N LEU A 33 -1.73 -2.71 -6.69
CA LEU A 33 -0.45 -3.27 -7.08
C LEU A 33 0.71 -2.51 -6.42
N LEU A 34 0.69 -1.17 -6.48
CA LEU A 34 1.73 -0.34 -5.88
C LEU A 34 1.71 -0.44 -4.35
N ASN A 35 0.54 -0.42 -3.73
CA ASN A 35 0.39 -0.61 -2.28
C ASN A 35 0.99 -1.94 -1.82
N ASN A 36 0.71 -3.03 -2.53
CA ASN A 36 1.31 -4.32 -2.23
C ASN A 36 2.84 -4.31 -2.33
N HIS A 37 3.39 -3.59 -3.30
CA HIS A 37 4.83 -3.41 -3.40
C HIS A 37 5.41 -2.56 -2.26
N ILE A 38 4.71 -1.52 -1.81
CA ILE A 38 5.18 -0.61 -0.76
C ILE A 38 5.19 -1.30 0.60
N GLY A 39 4.06 -1.84 1.03
CA GLY A 39 3.90 -2.39 2.38
C GLY A 39 2.92 -3.55 2.46
N GLY A 40 2.77 -4.32 1.37
CA GLY A 40 1.98 -5.54 1.35
C GLY A 40 2.59 -6.65 2.22
N PRO A 41 1.86 -7.77 2.37
CA PRO A 41 2.31 -8.89 3.18
C PRO A 41 3.62 -9.48 2.66
N GLY A 42 4.52 -9.80 3.58
CA GLY A 42 5.80 -10.42 3.27
C GLY A 42 7.01 -9.49 3.40
N MET A 43 8.16 -10.11 3.65
CA MET A 43 9.43 -9.41 3.92
C MET A 43 9.98 -8.68 2.69
N SER A 44 9.48 -8.95 1.50
CA SER A 44 9.97 -8.39 0.24
C SER A 44 9.36 -7.04 -0.13
N SER A 45 8.38 -6.54 0.63
CA SER A 45 7.81 -5.22 0.41
C SER A 45 8.82 -4.11 0.74
N LEU A 46 8.70 -2.98 0.05
CA LEU A 46 9.67 -1.90 0.08
C LEU A 46 9.95 -1.39 1.50
N LEU A 47 8.90 -1.09 2.25
CA LEU A 47 9.04 -0.57 3.61
C LEU A 47 9.57 -1.63 4.60
N ASN A 48 9.19 -2.91 4.44
CA ASN A 48 9.79 -3.99 5.23
C ASN A 48 11.29 -4.09 4.97
N GLN A 49 11.71 -4.09 3.71
CA GLN A 49 13.13 -4.14 3.36
C GLN A 49 13.90 -2.94 3.93
N GLU A 50 13.35 -1.73 3.80
CA GLU A 50 14.08 -0.53 4.17
C GLU A 50 14.08 -0.24 5.67
N LEU A 51 12.97 -0.49 6.37
CA LEU A 51 12.82 -0.12 7.77
C LEU A 51 13.12 -1.29 8.72
N ARG A 52 12.73 -2.52 8.36
CA ARG A 52 12.88 -3.69 9.20
C ARG A 52 14.15 -4.48 8.89
N GLU A 53 14.27 -5.00 7.65
CA GLU A 53 15.35 -5.93 7.31
C GLU A 53 16.73 -5.26 7.32
N LYS A 54 16.86 -4.09 6.69
CA LYS A 54 18.15 -3.40 6.59
C LYS A 54 18.55 -2.65 7.84
N ARG A 55 17.59 -2.17 8.64
CA ARG A 55 17.88 -1.21 9.73
C ARG A 55 17.38 -1.64 11.09
N GLY A 56 16.44 -2.57 11.17
CA GLY A 56 15.85 -3.02 12.43
C GLY A 56 15.13 -1.91 13.21
N TYR A 57 14.60 -0.89 12.53
CA TYR A 57 13.97 0.27 13.16
C TYR A 57 12.52 0.04 13.55
N VAL A 58 11.86 -0.94 12.93
CA VAL A 58 10.45 -1.21 13.16
C VAL A 58 10.21 -2.67 13.51
N TYR A 59 9.23 -2.91 14.35
CA TYR A 59 8.76 -4.26 14.71
C TYR A 59 7.76 -4.77 13.66
N THR A 60 6.91 -3.86 13.20
CA THR A 60 5.93 -4.11 12.14
C THR A 60 5.85 -2.90 11.22
N VAL A 61 5.57 -3.14 9.96
CA VAL A 61 5.27 -2.11 8.96
C VAL A 61 4.36 -2.67 7.89
N GLU A 62 3.32 -1.94 7.55
CA GLU A 62 2.36 -2.30 6.53
C GLU A 62 1.78 -1.06 5.86
N SER A 63 1.25 -1.22 4.66
CA SER A 63 0.45 -0.20 4.01
C SER A 63 -0.90 -0.75 3.59
N ASN A 64 -1.92 0.09 3.71
CA ASN A 64 -3.31 -0.27 3.46
C ASN A 64 -3.99 0.74 2.54
N VAL A 65 -4.97 0.26 1.80
CA VAL A 65 -5.86 1.05 0.95
C VAL A 65 -7.30 0.76 1.35
N ALA A 66 -8.06 1.79 1.63
CA ALA A 66 -9.51 1.71 1.78
C ALA A 66 -10.17 2.61 0.74
N LEU A 67 -10.97 2.01 -0.15
CA LEU A 67 -11.74 2.72 -1.17
C LEU A 67 -13.23 2.63 -0.86
N MET A 68 -13.85 3.78 -0.74
CA MET A 68 -15.30 3.99 -0.63
C MET A 68 -15.87 4.37 -2.00
N SER A 69 -17.15 4.65 -2.10
CA SER A 69 -17.79 5.02 -3.36
C SER A 69 -17.23 6.32 -3.97
N ASP A 70 -17.02 7.33 -3.13
CA ASP A 70 -16.70 8.71 -3.53
C ASP A 70 -15.26 9.14 -3.15
N CYS A 71 -14.59 8.41 -2.29
CA CYS A 71 -13.26 8.74 -1.81
C CYS A 71 -12.48 7.49 -1.43
N GLY A 72 -11.22 7.67 -1.15
CA GLY A 72 -10.34 6.63 -0.65
C GLY A 72 -9.27 7.19 0.25
N VAL A 73 -8.58 6.30 0.92
CA VAL A 73 -7.41 6.62 1.73
C VAL A 73 -6.33 5.57 1.53
N TRP A 74 -5.11 6.03 1.38
CA TRP A 74 -3.91 5.22 1.53
C TRP A 74 -3.27 5.53 2.87
N THR A 75 -2.83 4.49 3.56
CA THR A 75 -2.13 4.63 4.83
C THR A 75 -0.90 3.73 4.87
N ALA A 76 0.13 4.15 5.60
CA ALA A 76 1.19 3.27 6.04
C ALA A 76 1.36 3.41 7.56
N TYR A 77 1.42 2.26 8.21
CA TYR A 77 1.56 2.14 9.65
C TYR A 77 2.89 1.48 9.97
N PHE A 78 3.53 1.92 11.05
CA PHE A 78 4.67 1.21 11.63
C PHE A 78 4.77 1.42 13.14
N GLY A 79 5.24 0.36 13.82
CA GLY A 79 5.60 0.37 15.25
C GLY A 79 7.12 0.40 15.40
N SER A 80 7.63 1.37 16.15
CA SER A 80 9.07 1.59 16.33
C SER A 80 9.43 2.07 17.73
N ASP A 81 10.73 2.15 18.05
CA ASP A 81 11.18 2.89 19.21
C ASP A 81 10.95 4.40 19.01
N HIS A 82 10.67 5.13 20.10
CA HIS A 82 10.46 6.58 20.08
C HIS A 82 11.60 7.33 19.37
N LYS A 83 12.85 6.91 19.57
CA LYS A 83 14.06 7.52 18.99
C LYS A 83 14.21 7.33 17.49
N THR A 84 13.46 6.41 16.89
CA THR A 84 13.56 6.05 15.46
C THR A 84 12.41 6.53 14.62
N VAL A 85 11.32 7.04 15.21
CA VAL A 85 10.11 7.53 14.51
C VAL A 85 10.45 8.45 13.34
N ASP A 86 11.16 9.55 13.59
CA ASP A 86 11.49 10.52 12.55
C ASP A 86 12.42 9.96 11.47
N LYS A 87 13.28 9.00 11.83
CA LYS A 87 14.12 8.30 10.86
C LYS A 87 13.26 7.42 9.94
N CYS A 88 12.31 6.69 10.51
CA CYS A 88 11.38 5.84 9.76
C CYS A 88 10.54 6.67 8.79
N ILE A 89 9.97 7.79 9.24
CA ILE A 89 9.19 8.71 8.40
C ILE A 89 10.04 9.23 7.24
N ARG A 90 11.27 9.70 7.50
CA ARG A 90 12.16 10.22 6.45
C ARG A 90 12.54 9.15 5.41
N ILE A 91 12.80 7.92 5.85
CA ILE A 91 13.11 6.81 4.95
C ILE A 91 11.89 6.44 4.12
N ALA A 92 10.72 6.28 4.73
CA ALA A 92 9.48 6.00 4.01
C ALA A 92 9.17 7.10 2.98
N ALA A 93 9.33 8.37 3.37
CA ALA A 93 9.14 9.50 2.48
C ALA A 93 10.11 9.48 1.29
N ALA A 94 11.40 9.24 1.54
CA ALA A 94 12.39 9.18 0.48
C ALA A 94 12.13 8.04 -0.53
N GLU A 95 11.71 6.87 -0.03
CA GLU A 95 11.42 5.72 -0.88
C GLU A 95 10.17 5.95 -1.74
N ILE A 96 9.12 6.55 -1.18
CA ILE A 96 7.89 6.83 -1.92
C ILE A 96 8.09 7.99 -2.92
N ALA A 97 8.81 9.05 -2.53
CA ALA A 97 9.18 10.11 -3.47
C ALA A 97 9.99 9.56 -4.65
N ARG A 98 10.93 8.65 -4.41
CA ARG A 98 11.69 8.01 -5.48
C ARG A 98 10.82 7.21 -6.46
N LEU A 99 9.73 6.59 -6.00
CA LEU A 99 8.77 5.92 -6.89
C LEU A 99 8.00 6.90 -7.78
N ALA A 100 7.78 8.13 -7.31
CA ALA A 100 7.14 9.20 -8.09
C ALA A 100 8.12 9.85 -9.08
N ASP A 101 9.40 10.01 -8.69
CA ASP A 101 10.41 10.71 -9.48
C ASP A 101 11.03 9.87 -10.60
N SER A 102 10.98 8.54 -10.49
CA SER A 102 11.63 7.64 -11.44
C SER A 102 10.70 6.51 -11.90
N ASN A 103 10.74 6.20 -13.19
CA ASN A 103 10.05 5.01 -13.69
C ASN A 103 10.73 3.74 -13.16
N LEU A 104 9.92 2.83 -12.66
CA LEU A 104 10.39 1.47 -12.37
C LEU A 104 10.79 0.79 -13.68
N SER A 105 11.88 0.02 -13.67
CA SER A 105 12.25 -0.77 -14.82
C SER A 105 11.20 -1.85 -15.11
N GLU A 106 11.05 -2.21 -16.39
CA GLU A 106 10.09 -3.21 -16.82
C GLU A 106 10.28 -4.55 -16.09
N ALA A 107 11.51 -5.00 -15.91
CA ALA A 107 11.84 -6.19 -15.15
C ALA A 107 11.38 -6.10 -13.68
N LYS A 108 11.45 -4.94 -13.07
CA LYS A 108 10.97 -4.69 -11.71
C LYS A 108 9.44 -4.75 -11.65
N ILE A 109 8.76 -4.13 -12.61
CA ILE A 109 7.30 -4.12 -12.71
C ILE A 109 6.78 -5.55 -12.89
N GLU A 110 7.35 -6.32 -13.80
CA GLU A 110 6.95 -7.69 -14.02
C GLU A 110 7.16 -8.59 -12.78
N ARG A 111 8.21 -8.31 -12.00
CA ARG A 111 8.41 -9.00 -10.71
C ARG A 111 7.33 -8.64 -9.70
N ILE A 112 6.96 -7.36 -9.59
CA ILE A 112 5.91 -6.88 -8.69
C ILE A 112 4.56 -7.51 -9.07
N LYS A 113 4.22 -7.51 -10.37
CA LYS A 113 2.99 -8.14 -10.89
C LYS A 113 2.93 -9.63 -10.55
N ARG A 114 3.99 -10.38 -10.86
CA ARG A 114 4.05 -11.82 -10.58
C ARG A 114 3.88 -12.13 -9.09
N GLN A 115 4.53 -11.32 -8.23
CA GLN A 115 4.40 -11.49 -6.79
C GLN A 115 2.96 -11.25 -6.34
N TYR A 116 2.32 -10.17 -6.78
CA TYR A 116 0.96 -9.83 -6.37
C TYR A 116 -0.07 -10.83 -6.90
N ILE A 117 0.03 -11.23 -8.17
CA ILE A 117 -0.82 -12.26 -8.76
C ILE A 117 -0.69 -13.59 -8.00
N GLY A 118 0.54 -14.02 -7.70
CA GLY A 118 0.77 -15.24 -6.92
C GLY A 118 0.15 -15.18 -5.53
N GLN A 119 0.22 -14.04 -4.84
CA GLN A 119 -0.44 -13.83 -3.54
C GLN A 119 -1.96 -13.91 -3.66
N MET A 120 -2.55 -13.31 -4.69
CA MET A 120 -3.99 -13.39 -4.95
C MET A 120 -4.44 -14.82 -5.24
N GLN A 121 -3.66 -15.58 -6.03
CA GLN A 121 -3.95 -16.98 -6.33
C GLN A 121 -3.97 -17.83 -5.06
N VAL A 122 -2.97 -17.67 -4.19
CA VAL A 122 -2.95 -18.38 -2.88
C VAL A 122 -4.13 -17.96 -2.01
N ALA A 123 -4.48 -16.66 -1.99
CA ALA A 123 -5.63 -16.17 -1.23
C ALA A 123 -6.97 -16.70 -1.78
N SER A 124 -7.07 -16.99 -3.08
CA SER A 124 -8.29 -17.53 -3.70
C SER A 124 -8.62 -18.97 -3.30
N ASP A 125 -7.68 -19.71 -2.73
CA ASP A 125 -7.93 -21.05 -2.17
C ASP A 125 -8.85 -20.99 -0.93
N HIS A 126 -8.95 -19.83 -0.29
CA HIS A 126 -9.89 -19.58 0.80
C HIS A 126 -11.30 -19.24 0.26
N ARG A 127 -12.16 -20.24 0.15
CA ARG A 127 -13.50 -20.13 -0.44
C ARG A 127 -14.37 -19.05 0.19
N GLU A 128 -14.29 -18.88 1.50
CA GLU A 128 -15.03 -17.83 2.22
C GLU A 128 -14.59 -16.43 1.77
N SER A 129 -13.28 -16.18 1.72
CA SER A 129 -12.72 -14.90 1.26
C SER A 129 -13.11 -14.63 -0.19
N MET A 130 -13.12 -15.66 -1.03
CA MET A 130 -13.55 -15.55 -2.43
C MET A 130 -15.03 -15.21 -2.54
N ALA A 131 -15.89 -15.88 -1.80
CA ALA A 131 -17.34 -15.60 -1.78
C ALA A 131 -17.61 -14.15 -1.32
N MET A 132 -16.92 -13.69 -0.26
CA MET A 132 -17.02 -12.32 0.22
C MET A 132 -16.53 -11.30 -0.80
N SER A 133 -15.46 -11.59 -1.53
CA SER A 133 -14.94 -10.73 -2.60
C SER A 133 -15.92 -10.61 -3.77
N MET A 134 -16.48 -11.73 -4.21
CA MET A 134 -17.50 -11.76 -5.26
C MET A 134 -18.78 -11.03 -4.84
N GLY A 135 -19.24 -11.22 -3.61
CA GLY A 135 -20.40 -10.52 -3.05
C GLY A 135 -20.18 -9.00 -3.01
N LYS A 136 -18.99 -8.56 -2.60
CA LYS A 136 -18.62 -7.12 -2.65
C LYS A 136 -18.58 -6.60 -4.07
N SER A 137 -18.01 -7.35 -5.01
CA SER A 137 -17.97 -6.97 -6.43
C SER A 137 -19.37 -6.77 -6.98
N LEU A 138 -20.27 -7.71 -6.75
CA LEU A 138 -21.66 -7.59 -7.16
C LEU A 138 -22.36 -6.38 -6.53
N ALA A 139 -22.17 -6.15 -5.22
CA ALA A 139 -22.78 -5.05 -4.50
C ALA A 139 -22.30 -3.66 -4.98
N TYR A 140 -21.04 -3.54 -5.39
CA TYR A 140 -20.47 -2.26 -5.81
C TYR A 140 -20.58 -1.99 -7.31
N PHE A 141 -20.41 -3.02 -8.14
CA PHE A 141 -20.29 -2.87 -9.59
C PHE A 141 -21.45 -3.51 -10.36
N ASN A 142 -22.36 -4.21 -9.66
CA ASN A 142 -23.41 -5.04 -10.27
C ASN A 142 -22.85 -6.12 -11.23
N GLU A 143 -21.58 -6.47 -11.06
CA GLU A 143 -20.82 -7.46 -11.83
C GLU A 143 -19.94 -8.28 -10.90
N ILE A 144 -19.64 -9.54 -11.27
CA ILE A 144 -18.72 -10.38 -10.55
C ILE A 144 -17.35 -10.27 -11.21
N HIS A 145 -16.40 -9.69 -10.50
CA HIS A 145 -15.00 -9.65 -10.91
C HIS A 145 -14.27 -10.82 -10.25
N ASP A 146 -14.03 -11.86 -11.02
CA ASP A 146 -13.26 -13.01 -10.57
C ASP A 146 -11.74 -12.74 -10.57
N ILE A 147 -10.97 -13.74 -10.16
CA ILE A 147 -9.52 -13.61 -10.09
C ILE A 147 -8.87 -13.43 -11.46
N ASP A 148 -9.43 -14.04 -12.50
CA ASP A 148 -8.89 -13.92 -13.85
C ASP A 148 -9.10 -12.51 -14.39
N TRP A 149 -10.29 -11.95 -14.18
CA TRP A 149 -10.62 -10.57 -14.52
C TRP A 149 -9.68 -9.56 -13.82
N ILE A 150 -9.40 -9.76 -12.52
CA ILE A 150 -8.49 -8.90 -11.76
C ILE A 150 -7.05 -9.08 -12.26
N THR A 151 -6.63 -10.32 -12.52
CA THR A 151 -5.29 -10.65 -12.99
C THR A 151 -4.97 -9.98 -14.34
N GLU A 152 -5.90 -9.98 -15.27
CA GLU A 152 -5.74 -9.30 -16.56
C GLU A 152 -5.50 -7.80 -16.39
N ARG A 153 -6.24 -7.15 -15.50
CA ARG A 153 -6.06 -5.72 -15.21
C ARG A 153 -4.74 -5.41 -14.54
N ILE A 154 -4.30 -6.26 -13.61
CA ILE A 154 -2.98 -6.12 -13.00
C ILE A 154 -1.87 -6.30 -14.04
N ARG A 155 -2.01 -7.23 -14.98
CA ARG A 155 -1.04 -7.41 -16.08
C ARG A 155 -0.98 -6.19 -16.99
N ALA A 156 -2.10 -5.53 -17.22
CA ALA A 156 -2.20 -4.34 -18.06
C ALA A 156 -1.59 -3.07 -17.42
N VAL A 157 -1.35 -3.03 -16.11
CA VAL A 157 -0.77 -1.86 -15.42
C VAL A 157 0.61 -1.53 -16.01
N SER A 158 0.80 -0.28 -16.40
CA SER A 158 2.06 0.25 -16.96
C SER A 158 2.94 0.94 -15.90
N ALA A 159 4.17 1.25 -16.28
CA ALA A 159 5.08 2.07 -15.46
C ALA A 159 4.51 3.47 -15.18
N SER A 160 3.87 4.07 -16.17
CA SER A 160 3.22 5.38 -16.02
C SER A 160 2.05 5.36 -15.06
N ASP A 161 1.27 4.26 -15.03
CA ASP A 161 0.18 4.12 -14.07
C ASP A 161 0.70 4.04 -12.64
N LEU A 162 1.73 3.24 -12.40
CA LEU A 162 2.37 3.13 -11.07
C LEU A 162 2.98 4.46 -10.64
N ARG A 163 3.62 5.19 -11.54
CA ARG A 163 4.15 6.51 -11.25
C ARG A 163 3.06 7.50 -10.90
N SER A 164 1.96 7.55 -11.67
CA SER A 164 0.80 8.42 -11.37
C SER A 164 0.24 8.16 -9.96
N ILE A 165 0.16 6.90 -9.54
CA ILE A 165 -0.25 6.56 -8.18
C ILE A 165 0.80 7.02 -7.16
N ALA A 166 2.09 6.83 -7.41
CA ALA A 166 3.15 7.27 -6.51
C ALA A 166 3.13 8.80 -6.31
N GLU A 167 2.82 9.58 -7.36
CA GLU A 167 2.63 11.03 -7.29
C GLU A 167 1.43 11.40 -6.38
N MET A 168 0.34 10.63 -6.42
CA MET A 168 -0.82 10.86 -5.56
C MET A 168 -0.55 10.59 -4.08
N ILE A 169 0.28 9.61 -3.78
CA ILE A 169 0.69 9.27 -2.40
C ILE A 169 2.03 9.91 -2.01
N HIS A 170 2.45 10.95 -2.73
CA HIS A 170 3.71 11.65 -2.47
C HIS A 170 3.73 12.24 -1.05
N PRO A 171 4.89 12.24 -0.37
CA PRO A 171 5.01 12.70 1.03
C PRO A 171 4.50 14.12 1.31
N SER A 172 4.47 14.98 0.32
CA SER A 172 3.93 16.35 0.46
C SER A 172 2.44 16.40 0.78
N SER A 173 1.68 15.32 0.51
CA SER A 173 0.23 15.23 0.77
C SER A 173 -0.10 14.49 2.07
N TRP A 174 0.90 14.02 2.82
CA TRP A 174 0.66 13.20 3.99
C TRP A 174 0.10 13.95 5.19
N SER A 175 -0.87 13.33 5.82
CA SER A 175 -1.19 13.56 7.23
C SER A 175 -0.47 12.52 8.08
N ARG A 176 -0.09 12.88 9.30
CA ARG A 176 0.61 12.02 10.25
C ARG A 176 -0.02 12.06 11.63
N LEU A 177 -0.17 10.88 12.24
CA LEU A 177 -0.47 10.72 13.65
C LEU A 177 0.57 9.77 14.25
N THR A 178 1.19 10.17 15.36
CA THR A 178 2.07 9.32 16.15
C THR A 178 1.55 9.25 17.58
N ILE A 179 1.44 8.06 18.10
CA ILE A 179 1.07 7.80 19.51
C ILE A 179 2.31 7.17 20.19
N CYS A 180 2.79 7.82 21.24
CA CYS A 180 3.96 7.44 22.01
C CYS A 180 3.60 6.88 23.38
#